data_5585ad991fb3aba48c528eafdfaf0b02
#
_entry.id   5585ad991fb3aba48c528eafdfaf0b02
#
_cell.length_a   1.000
_cell.length_b   1.000
_cell.length_c   1.000
_cell.angle_alpha   90.00
_cell.angle_beta   90.00
_cell.angle_gamma   90.00
#
_symmetry.space_group_name_H-M   'P 1'
#
loop_
_entity.id
_entity.type
_entity.pdbx_description
1 polymer ?
#
loop_
_entity_poly.entity_id
_entity_poly.type
_entity_poly.pdbx_seq_one_letter_code
_entity_poly.pdbx_strand_id
1 'polypeptide(L)'
;MTTPNIYRSRILNEISESDVGKTIRVAGWVENIRDHGGVSFIDLRDMYGVLQVVLRDTSLLDGITKENCISIEGVIDHRDEETYNPKIPTGTIELEAHSIDMLGKVYHQLPFEIMTSKEIREDVRLKYRYLDLRNQKVKDNIIFRSQVISFLRQKMTEMGFLEIQTPILCASSPEGARDYIVPSRKFKGRFYALPQAPQQYKQLLMVSGFDKYFQIAPCFRDEDARADRSPGEFYQLDFEMSFATQEEVFRVGEEVLTATFEKFAPEGASVTAAPYPVISYKDAMLQFGSDKPDLRNPLRIMDVTEFFQRCTFKPFLKRIVRAIRVHADMSKGFHEKLLKFATSIGMGGLGYLEVMEDKSYKGPIDKFIPYDMKQEFAELTGLEVGDTIFFIADKEERANLFAGQLRNELGERLDLIEKNAFRFCFVNDFPMYEYNKDEKKMDFTHNPFSMPQGGLEALNTMNPEDILAYQYDIVCNGVELSSGAVRNHDLDIMVKAFEIAGYSEEDLKTKFGALYNAFQFGAPPHAGMAPGVDRIIMLLRNEDNIREVIAFPMNGNTQDLMCGAPGVVTETQLREAHIKVRD
;
A
#
# COMPACT_ATOMS: atom_id res chain seq x y z
N MET A 1 -20.12 -14.57 22.67
CA MET A 1 -20.27 -14.68 24.16
C MET A 1 -18.98 -15.23 24.74
N THR A 2 -18.48 -14.56 25.77
CA THR A 2 -17.26 -15.01 26.47
C THR A 2 -17.56 -16.28 27.28
N THR A 3 -16.71 -17.30 27.18
CA THR A 3 -16.77 -18.45 28.07
C THR A 3 -16.21 -18.02 29.42
N PRO A 4 -17.03 -18.07 30.52
CA PRO A 4 -16.56 -17.72 31.86
C PRO A 4 -15.41 -18.64 32.31
N ASN A 5 -14.43 -18.04 32.99
CA ASN A 5 -13.29 -18.75 33.58
C ASN A 5 -12.86 -18.09 34.91
N ILE A 6 -11.80 -18.59 35.52
CA ILE A 6 -11.32 -18.12 36.84
C ILE A 6 -10.89 -16.65 36.84
N TYR A 7 -10.53 -16.06 35.69
CA TYR A 7 -10.06 -14.69 35.58
C TYR A 7 -11.18 -13.70 35.25
N ARG A 8 -12.17 -14.11 34.44
CA ARG A 8 -13.32 -13.29 34.09
C ARG A 8 -14.55 -14.09 33.72
N SER A 9 -15.71 -13.59 34.12
CA SER A 9 -17.02 -14.13 33.71
C SER A 9 -17.63 -13.41 32.51
N ARG A 10 -17.17 -12.15 32.22
CA ARG A 10 -17.64 -11.28 31.17
C ARG A 10 -16.47 -10.50 30.56
N ILE A 11 -16.58 -10.14 29.28
CA ILE A 11 -15.79 -9.07 28.64
C ILE A 11 -16.52 -7.75 28.78
N LEU A 12 -15.79 -6.63 28.73
CA LEU A 12 -16.32 -5.33 29.14
C LEU A 12 -17.48 -4.83 28.26
N ASN A 13 -17.48 -5.11 26.96
CA ASN A 13 -18.57 -4.72 26.06
C ASN A 13 -19.83 -5.60 26.14
N GLU A 14 -19.80 -6.70 26.88
CA GLU A 14 -21.00 -7.54 27.16
C GLU A 14 -21.74 -7.10 28.43
N ILE A 15 -21.20 -6.11 29.16
CA ILE A 15 -21.78 -5.61 30.39
C ILE A 15 -22.71 -4.44 30.06
N SER A 16 -23.91 -4.45 30.60
CA SER A 16 -24.94 -3.45 30.35
C SER A 16 -25.77 -3.17 31.61
N GLU A 17 -26.67 -2.22 31.51
CA GLU A 17 -27.63 -1.90 32.60
C GLU A 17 -28.44 -3.11 33.06
N SER A 18 -28.66 -4.13 32.22
CA SER A 18 -29.31 -5.38 32.59
C SER A 18 -28.53 -6.24 33.60
N ASP A 19 -27.26 -5.89 33.83
CA ASP A 19 -26.39 -6.58 34.79
C ASP A 19 -26.29 -5.86 36.14
N VAL A 20 -26.99 -4.74 36.34
CA VAL A 20 -27.07 -4.04 37.62
C VAL A 20 -27.59 -5.00 38.71
N GLY A 21 -26.92 -5.00 39.87
CA GLY A 21 -27.14 -5.88 40.98
C GLY A 21 -26.51 -7.27 40.87
N LYS A 22 -25.88 -7.62 39.74
CA LYS A 22 -25.18 -8.90 39.58
C LYS A 22 -23.72 -8.80 40.00
N THR A 23 -23.25 -9.86 40.67
CA THR A 23 -21.83 -10.05 40.93
C THR A 23 -21.17 -10.60 39.67
N ILE A 24 -20.17 -9.92 39.16
CA ILE A 24 -19.39 -10.34 37.99
C ILE A 24 -17.92 -10.24 38.26
N ARG A 25 -17.14 -11.00 37.49
CA ARG A 25 -15.66 -10.90 37.47
C ARG A 25 -15.21 -10.41 36.10
N VAL A 26 -14.37 -9.40 36.10
CA VAL A 26 -13.77 -8.77 34.90
C VAL A 26 -12.26 -8.79 35.00
N ALA A 27 -11.55 -8.76 33.86
CA ALA A 27 -10.10 -8.67 33.84
C ALA A 27 -9.63 -7.76 32.72
N GLY A 28 -8.57 -7.02 32.99
CA GLY A 28 -8.00 -6.06 32.03
C GLY A 28 -6.78 -5.34 32.59
N TRP A 29 -6.44 -4.24 31.94
CA TRP A 29 -5.35 -3.35 32.33
C TRP A 29 -5.90 -2.08 32.97
N VAL A 30 -5.21 -1.60 34.01
CA VAL A 30 -5.52 -0.33 34.69
C VAL A 30 -5.11 0.84 33.77
N GLU A 31 -6.07 1.49 33.16
CA GLU A 31 -5.80 2.63 32.27
C GLU A 31 -5.55 3.92 33.08
N ASN A 32 -6.44 4.20 34.04
CA ASN A 32 -6.32 5.34 34.93
C ASN A 32 -6.68 4.97 36.36
N ILE A 33 -6.12 5.72 37.31
CA ILE A 33 -6.50 5.69 38.72
C ILE A 33 -6.81 7.12 39.15
N ARG A 34 -7.95 7.34 39.82
CA ARG A 34 -8.35 8.61 40.40
C ARG A 34 -8.68 8.41 41.88
N ASP A 35 -8.11 9.22 42.75
CA ASP A 35 -8.38 9.21 44.17
C ASP A 35 -9.14 10.49 44.58
N HIS A 36 -10.27 10.34 45.23
CA HIS A 36 -11.15 11.44 45.66
C HIS A 36 -11.33 11.47 47.19
N GLY A 37 -10.30 11.06 47.97
CA GLY A 37 -10.28 11.23 49.39
C GLY A 37 -11.25 10.33 50.16
N GLY A 38 -11.24 9.05 49.92
CA GLY A 38 -12.09 8.04 50.58
C GLY A 38 -12.81 7.10 49.63
N VAL A 39 -12.85 7.46 48.34
CA VAL A 39 -13.32 6.62 47.25
C VAL A 39 -12.35 6.75 46.10
N SER A 40 -11.89 5.63 45.58
CA SER A 40 -11.01 5.62 44.43
C SER A 40 -11.68 4.99 43.21
N PHE A 41 -11.22 5.38 42.03
CA PHE A 41 -11.76 4.88 40.77
C PHE A 41 -10.64 4.34 39.89
N ILE A 42 -10.89 3.19 39.27
CA ILE A 42 -10.05 2.63 38.22
C ILE A 42 -10.84 2.64 36.90
N ASP A 43 -10.24 3.12 35.82
CA ASP A 43 -10.70 2.80 34.49
C ASP A 43 -10.02 1.49 34.07
N LEU A 44 -10.77 0.39 34.06
CA LEU A 44 -10.29 -0.93 33.61
C LEU A 44 -10.54 -1.07 32.11
N ARG A 45 -9.50 -1.40 31.36
CA ARG A 45 -9.56 -1.57 29.90
C ARG A 45 -9.26 -3.01 29.51
N ASP A 46 -10.08 -3.61 28.66
CA ASP A 46 -9.75 -4.84 27.93
C ASP A 46 -9.64 -4.57 26.41
N MET A 47 -9.69 -5.62 25.58
CA MET A 47 -9.70 -5.48 24.13
C MET A 47 -10.96 -4.78 23.61
N TYR A 48 -12.06 -4.88 24.34
CA TYR A 48 -13.40 -4.58 23.87
C TYR A 48 -13.97 -3.28 24.41
N GLY A 49 -13.39 -2.72 25.46
CA GLY A 49 -13.89 -1.49 26.04
C GLY A 49 -13.21 -1.10 27.35
N VAL A 50 -13.82 -0.11 28.00
CA VAL A 50 -13.42 0.41 29.31
C VAL A 50 -14.62 0.36 30.25
N LEU A 51 -14.40 -0.04 31.50
CA LEU A 51 -15.38 -0.01 32.57
C LEU A 51 -14.82 0.77 33.77
N GLN A 52 -15.58 1.70 34.31
CA GLN A 52 -15.22 2.32 35.58
C GLN A 52 -15.44 1.34 36.74
N VAL A 53 -14.46 1.25 37.59
CA VAL A 53 -14.50 0.47 38.83
C VAL A 53 -14.42 1.41 40.01
N VAL A 54 -15.31 1.28 40.97
CA VAL A 54 -15.36 2.04 42.23
C VAL A 54 -14.76 1.21 43.34
N LEU A 55 -13.88 1.80 44.11
CA LEU A 55 -13.25 1.20 45.30
C LEU A 55 -13.64 2.03 46.52
N ARG A 56 -14.57 1.54 47.31
CA ARG A 56 -14.92 2.12 48.60
C ARG A 56 -13.92 1.70 49.69
N ASP A 57 -13.35 0.49 49.57
CA ASP A 57 -12.19 0.07 50.32
C ASP A 57 -10.91 0.43 49.55
N THR A 58 -10.28 1.55 49.89
CA THR A 58 -9.09 2.04 49.22
C THR A 58 -7.86 1.15 49.44
N SER A 59 -7.88 0.23 50.40
CA SER A 59 -6.80 -0.74 50.59
C SER A 59 -6.65 -1.71 49.41
N LEU A 60 -7.71 -1.88 48.63
CA LEU A 60 -7.69 -2.67 47.38
C LEU A 60 -6.73 -2.07 46.30
N LEU A 61 -6.34 -0.79 46.45
CA LEU A 61 -5.35 -0.16 45.56
C LEU A 61 -3.89 -0.46 45.91
N ASP A 62 -3.63 -1.10 47.03
CA ASP A 62 -2.27 -1.32 47.48
C ASP A 62 -1.43 -2.10 46.45
N GLY A 63 -0.39 -1.45 45.93
CA GLY A 63 0.47 -2.01 44.89
C GLY A 63 -0.11 -1.99 43.47
N ILE A 64 -1.29 -1.42 43.26
CA ILE A 64 -1.89 -1.24 41.93
C ILE A 64 -1.36 0.05 41.29
N THR A 65 -0.86 -0.06 40.05
CA THR A 65 -0.38 1.08 39.25
C THR A 65 -0.98 1.01 37.85
N LYS A 66 -0.84 2.11 37.08
CA LYS A 66 -1.23 2.11 35.67
C LYS A 66 -0.60 0.94 34.91
N GLU A 67 -1.39 0.38 33.99
CA GLU A 67 -1.04 -0.77 33.15
C GLU A 67 -0.75 -2.07 33.90
N ASN A 68 -1.00 -2.16 35.22
CA ASN A 68 -1.12 -3.47 35.86
C ASN A 68 -2.26 -4.26 35.21
N CYS A 69 -2.05 -5.53 34.99
CA CYS A 69 -3.11 -6.45 34.56
C CYS A 69 -3.75 -7.04 35.83
N ILE A 70 -5.06 -6.85 35.99
CA ILE A 70 -5.79 -7.23 37.20
C ILE A 70 -7.10 -7.96 36.85
N SER A 71 -7.58 -8.78 37.79
CA SER A 71 -8.93 -9.34 37.78
C SER A 71 -9.70 -8.78 38.98
N ILE A 72 -10.92 -8.34 38.76
CA ILE A 72 -11.75 -7.68 39.76
C ILE A 72 -13.06 -8.42 39.86
N GLU A 73 -13.48 -8.77 41.08
CA GLU A 73 -14.83 -9.25 41.36
C GLU A 73 -15.60 -8.16 42.09
N GLY A 74 -16.82 -7.90 41.67
CA GLY A 74 -17.69 -6.90 42.27
C GLY A 74 -19.10 -6.92 41.75
N VAL A 75 -19.90 -5.98 42.18
CA VAL A 75 -21.32 -5.81 41.79
C VAL A 75 -21.43 -4.66 40.80
N ILE A 76 -22.18 -4.84 39.72
CA ILE A 76 -22.53 -3.77 38.81
C ILE A 76 -23.57 -2.86 39.44
N ASP A 77 -23.32 -1.56 39.41
CA ASP A 77 -24.25 -0.54 39.89
C ASP A 77 -24.40 0.59 38.85
N HIS A 78 -25.41 1.43 39.03
CA HIS A 78 -25.57 2.66 38.26
C HIS A 78 -24.55 3.71 38.71
N ARG A 79 -24.00 4.47 37.79
CA ARG A 79 -23.28 5.69 38.12
C ARG A 79 -24.26 6.80 38.48
N ASP A 80 -23.83 7.76 39.26
CA ASP A 80 -24.59 8.98 39.45
C ASP A 80 -24.80 9.70 38.10
N GLU A 81 -26.01 10.16 37.83
CA GLU A 81 -26.36 10.81 36.55
C GLU A 81 -25.41 11.95 36.15
N GLU A 82 -24.93 12.72 37.14
CA GLU A 82 -23.94 13.79 36.92
C GLU A 82 -22.56 13.29 36.47
N THR A 83 -22.27 12.00 36.63
CA THR A 83 -21.00 11.34 36.28
C THR A 83 -21.06 10.46 35.04
N TYR A 84 -22.20 10.45 34.34
CA TYR A 84 -22.34 9.67 33.11
C TYR A 84 -21.29 10.04 32.07
N ASN A 85 -20.70 9.03 31.46
CA ASN A 85 -19.70 9.23 30.41
C ASN A 85 -20.22 8.74 29.05
N PRO A 86 -20.74 9.64 28.19
CA PRO A 86 -21.28 9.25 26.89
C PRO A 86 -20.24 8.77 25.89
N LYS A 87 -18.94 8.83 26.23
CA LYS A 87 -17.86 8.41 25.34
C LYS A 87 -17.58 6.92 25.35
N ILE A 88 -18.11 6.20 26.34
CA ILE A 88 -17.93 4.76 26.47
C ILE A 88 -19.29 4.04 26.59
N PRO A 89 -19.45 2.84 26.01
CA PRO A 89 -20.72 2.10 26.07
C PRO A 89 -21.20 1.79 27.49
N THR A 90 -20.27 1.60 28.42
CA THR A 90 -20.54 1.32 29.85
C THR A 90 -20.68 2.60 30.69
N GLY A 91 -20.86 3.75 30.06
CA GLY A 91 -20.76 5.04 30.73
C GLY A 91 -21.85 5.38 31.74
N THR A 92 -22.95 4.62 31.82
CA THR A 92 -24.04 4.75 32.80
C THR A 92 -23.91 3.81 33.99
N ILE A 93 -22.97 2.86 33.91
CA ILE A 93 -22.76 1.81 34.93
C ILE A 93 -21.32 1.78 35.41
N GLU A 94 -21.09 1.20 36.55
CA GLU A 94 -19.78 0.96 37.15
C GLU A 94 -19.75 -0.35 37.92
N LEU A 95 -18.55 -0.86 38.22
CA LEU A 95 -18.35 -2.04 39.05
C LEU A 95 -17.90 -1.61 40.45
N GLU A 96 -18.69 -1.84 41.50
CA GLU A 96 -18.23 -1.71 42.87
C GLU A 96 -17.38 -2.94 43.24
N ALA A 97 -16.06 -2.71 43.42
CA ALA A 97 -15.11 -3.78 43.64
C ALA A 97 -15.16 -4.36 45.04
N HIS A 98 -15.20 -5.69 45.15
CA HIS A 98 -15.09 -6.42 46.40
C HIS A 98 -13.71 -7.06 46.59
N SER A 99 -13.06 -7.45 45.50
CA SER A 99 -11.69 -8.01 45.53
C SER A 99 -10.95 -7.71 44.21
N ILE A 100 -9.64 -7.62 44.34
CA ILE A 100 -8.74 -7.45 43.19
C ILE A 100 -7.62 -8.48 43.26
N ASP A 101 -7.43 -9.23 42.18
CA ASP A 101 -6.32 -10.15 42.01
C ASP A 101 -5.30 -9.55 41.05
N MET A 102 -4.04 -9.40 41.46
CA MET A 102 -2.94 -8.98 40.59
C MET A 102 -2.55 -10.13 39.66
N LEU A 103 -2.79 -9.99 38.34
CA LEU A 103 -2.43 -10.97 37.32
C LEU A 103 -1.06 -10.69 36.70
N GLY A 104 -0.76 -9.42 36.49
CA GLY A 104 0.51 -8.99 35.88
C GLY A 104 0.96 -7.62 36.42
N LYS A 105 2.11 -7.61 37.10
CA LYS A 105 2.66 -6.41 37.74
C LYS A 105 3.53 -5.62 36.75
N VAL A 106 3.45 -4.30 36.79
CA VAL A 106 4.39 -3.39 36.12
C VAL A 106 5.61 -3.20 37.01
N TYR A 107 6.81 -3.52 36.51
CA TYR A 107 8.06 -3.46 37.26
C TYR A 107 8.88 -2.20 37.00
N HIS A 108 8.61 -1.50 35.89
CA HIS A 108 9.38 -0.33 35.45
C HIS A 108 8.44 0.79 35.00
N GLN A 109 8.95 2.01 35.03
CA GLN A 109 8.23 3.13 34.44
C GLN A 109 7.93 2.84 32.96
N LEU A 110 6.70 3.15 32.52
CA LEU A 110 6.31 3.01 31.12
C LEU A 110 7.17 3.92 30.24
N PRO A 111 7.60 3.45 29.06
CA PRO A 111 8.38 4.26 28.14
C PRO A 111 7.60 5.43 27.54
N PHE A 112 6.28 5.35 27.56
CA PHE A 112 5.34 6.37 27.10
C PHE A 112 3.94 6.12 27.66
N GLU A 113 3.09 7.15 27.64
CA GLU A 113 1.67 7.01 27.93
C GLU A 113 0.96 6.31 26.76
N ILE A 114 0.19 5.26 27.06
CA ILE A 114 -0.47 4.41 26.03
C ILE A 114 -1.40 5.23 25.14
N MET A 115 -2.22 6.09 25.71
CA MET A 115 -3.25 6.83 24.98
C MET A 115 -2.70 7.84 23.95
N THR A 116 -1.47 8.30 24.15
CA THR A 116 -0.77 9.26 23.27
C THR A 116 0.40 8.63 22.53
N SER A 117 0.48 7.30 22.46
CA SER A 117 1.62 6.60 21.85
C SER A 117 1.87 6.99 20.39
N LYS A 118 0.82 7.34 19.62
CA LYS A 118 0.97 7.81 18.22
C LYS A 118 1.78 9.11 18.09
N GLU A 119 1.94 9.89 19.15
CA GLU A 119 2.73 11.13 19.17
C GLU A 119 4.22 10.86 19.48
N ILE A 120 4.56 9.63 19.84
CA ILE A 120 5.92 9.20 20.20
C ILE A 120 6.68 8.79 18.93
N ARG A 121 8.01 8.99 18.98
CA ARG A 121 8.91 8.59 17.89
C ARG A 121 8.74 7.11 17.55
N GLU A 122 8.75 6.80 16.25
CA GLU A 122 8.50 5.46 15.71
C GLU A 122 9.46 4.41 16.31
N ASP A 123 10.74 4.72 16.44
CA ASP A 123 11.74 3.78 16.98
C ASP A 123 11.43 3.33 18.42
N VAL A 124 10.91 4.23 19.25
CA VAL A 124 10.47 3.89 20.62
C VAL A 124 9.20 3.06 20.59
N ARG A 125 8.22 3.44 19.76
CA ARG A 125 6.97 2.69 19.58
C ARG A 125 7.22 1.26 19.09
N LEU A 126 8.09 1.08 18.10
CA LEU A 126 8.42 -0.24 17.55
C LEU A 126 9.18 -1.11 18.55
N LYS A 127 10.07 -0.53 19.36
CA LYS A 127 10.76 -1.27 20.43
C LYS A 127 9.80 -1.80 21.50
N TYR A 128 8.74 -1.05 21.79
CA TYR A 128 7.71 -1.42 22.75
C TYR A 128 6.35 -1.63 22.09
N ARG A 129 6.34 -2.22 20.89
CA ARG A 129 5.13 -2.35 20.06
C ARG A 129 3.97 -3.05 20.78
N TYR A 130 4.23 -3.99 21.67
CA TYR A 130 3.21 -4.62 22.51
C TYR A 130 2.51 -3.65 23.48
N LEU A 131 3.14 -2.55 23.86
CA LEU A 131 2.49 -1.45 24.59
C LEU A 131 1.76 -0.52 23.65
N ASP A 132 2.36 -0.14 22.54
CA ASP A 132 1.75 0.70 21.50
C ASP A 132 0.45 0.09 20.97
N LEU A 133 0.38 -1.23 20.81
CA LEU A 133 -0.83 -1.98 20.44
C LEU A 133 -1.93 -1.96 21.52
N ARG A 134 -1.66 -1.47 22.73
CA ARG A 134 -2.71 -1.20 23.73
C ARG A 134 -3.47 0.09 23.45
N ASN A 135 -2.88 1.02 22.69
CA ASN A 135 -3.59 2.20 22.19
C ASN A 135 -4.72 1.78 21.25
N GLN A 136 -5.94 2.24 21.54
CA GLN A 136 -7.13 1.79 20.80
C GLN A 136 -7.03 2.10 19.30
N LYS A 137 -6.54 3.29 18.91
CA LYS A 137 -6.39 3.67 17.50
C LYS A 137 -5.43 2.75 16.74
N VAL A 138 -4.33 2.34 17.38
CA VAL A 138 -3.34 1.42 16.80
C VAL A 138 -3.92 0.01 16.72
N LYS A 139 -4.58 -0.44 17.79
CA LYS A 139 -5.25 -1.74 17.86
C LYS A 139 -6.35 -1.87 16.81
N ASP A 140 -7.16 -0.82 16.62
CA ASP A 140 -8.26 -0.81 15.65
C ASP A 140 -7.78 -1.06 14.22
N ASN A 141 -6.59 -0.60 13.84
CA ASN A 141 -6.01 -0.90 12.54
C ASN A 141 -5.75 -2.40 12.36
N ILE A 142 -5.30 -3.08 13.40
CA ILE A 142 -5.02 -4.52 13.35
C ILE A 142 -6.31 -5.35 13.36
N ILE A 143 -7.31 -4.94 14.15
CA ILE A 143 -8.65 -5.56 14.13
C ILE A 143 -9.28 -5.38 12.74
N PHE A 144 -9.22 -4.17 12.20
CA PHE A 144 -9.72 -3.85 10.86
C PHE A 144 -9.03 -4.70 9.79
N ARG A 145 -7.68 -4.83 9.85
CA ARG A 145 -6.91 -5.71 8.98
C ARG A 145 -7.45 -7.14 8.99
N SER A 146 -7.71 -7.69 10.17
CA SER A 146 -8.25 -9.04 10.32
C SER A 146 -9.62 -9.19 9.65
N GLN A 147 -10.48 -8.18 9.79
CA GLN A 147 -11.82 -8.17 9.16
C GLN A 147 -11.73 -8.09 7.63
N VAL A 148 -10.87 -7.22 7.10
CA VAL A 148 -10.64 -7.08 5.65
C VAL A 148 -10.11 -8.39 5.06
N ILE A 149 -9.09 -9.01 5.68
CA ILE A 149 -8.53 -10.29 5.20
C ILE A 149 -9.59 -11.40 5.21
N SER A 150 -10.39 -11.48 6.28
CA SER A 150 -11.50 -12.45 6.36
C SER A 150 -12.50 -12.26 5.23
N PHE A 151 -12.86 -11.02 4.94
CA PHE A 151 -13.78 -10.68 3.84
C PHE A 151 -13.19 -11.01 2.46
N LEU A 152 -11.93 -10.68 2.22
CA LEU A 152 -11.24 -11.02 0.96
C LEU A 152 -11.27 -12.53 0.72
N ARG A 153 -10.97 -13.36 1.73
CA ARG A 153 -11.06 -14.83 1.64
C ARG A 153 -12.47 -15.30 1.31
N GLN A 154 -13.45 -14.77 2.02
CA GLN A 154 -14.85 -15.09 1.77
C GLN A 154 -15.24 -14.77 0.33
N LYS A 155 -14.93 -13.56 -0.14
CA LYS A 155 -15.27 -13.09 -1.48
C LYS A 155 -14.62 -13.94 -2.58
N MET A 156 -13.34 -14.26 -2.45
CA MET A 156 -12.63 -15.12 -3.40
C MET A 156 -13.24 -16.53 -3.45
N THR A 157 -13.59 -17.09 -2.29
CA THR A 157 -14.22 -18.42 -2.22
C THR A 157 -15.61 -18.42 -2.87
N GLU A 158 -16.42 -17.37 -2.66
CA GLU A 158 -17.73 -17.19 -3.29
C GLU A 158 -17.62 -17.11 -4.83
N MET A 159 -16.51 -16.56 -5.36
CA MET A 159 -16.20 -16.50 -6.79
C MET A 159 -15.62 -17.82 -7.34
N GLY A 160 -15.52 -18.86 -6.53
CA GLY A 160 -15.07 -20.21 -6.90
C GLY A 160 -13.57 -20.40 -6.93
N PHE A 161 -12.80 -19.50 -6.30
CA PHE A 161 -11.36 -19.68 -6.11
C PHE A 161 -11.05 -20.64 -4.96
N LEU A 162 -9.99 -21.44 -5.11
CA LEU A 162 -9.46 -22.32 -4.08
C LEU A 162 -8.27 -21.65 -3.39
N GLU A 163 -8.28 -21.57 -2.05
CA GLU A 163 -7.12 -21.10 -1.29
C GLU A 163 -6.08 -22.23 -1.20
N ILE A 164 -4.94 -22.04 -1.87
CA ILE A 164 -3.85 -23.02 -1.91
C ILE A 164 -2.57 -22.33 -1.46
N GLN A 165 -1.93 -22.89 -0.43
CA GLN A 165 -0.64 -22.40 0.07
C GLN A 165 0.52 -22.92 -0.79
N THR A 166 1.50 -22.05 -1.00
CA THR A 166 2.74 -22.37 -1.73
C THR A 166 3.95 -22.35 -0.79
N PRO A 167 5.05 -23.01 -1.15
CA PRO A 167 6.23 -23.06 -0.29
C PRO A 167 6.84 -21.68 0.01
N ILE A 168 7.28 -21.51 1.27
CA ILE A 168 8.06 -20.34 1.70
C ILE A 168 9.57 -20.58 1.52
N LEU A 169 10.05 -21.80 1.76
CA LEU A 169 11.43 -22.17 1.41
C LEU A 169 11.46 -22.63 -0.05
N CYS A 170 11.91 -21.78 -0.94
CA CYS A 170 11.91 -22.04 -2.37
C CYS A 170 13.31 -21.86 -2.99
N ALA A 171 13.42 -22.01 -4.30
CA ALA A 171 14.59 -21.60 -5.04
C ALA A 171 14.57 -20.07 -5.28
N SER A 172 15.75 -19.47 -5.41
CA SER A 172 15.87 -18.09 -5.86
C SER A 172 15.16 -17.90 -7.21
N SER A 173 14.38 -16.83 -7.32
CA SER A 173 13.67 -16.45 -8.55
C SER A 173 13.97 -14.98 -8.84
N PRO A 174 14.66 -14.67 -9.94
CA PRO A 174 15.02 -13.30 -10.28
C PRO A 174 13.79 -12.52 -10.79
N GLU A 175 12.95 -12.06 -9.86
CA GLU A 175 11.72 -11.30 -10.14
C GLU A 175 11.91 -9.78 -9.97
N GLY A 176 13.15 -9.29 -9.93
CA GLY A 176 13.49 -7.87 -9.90
C GLY A 176 13.98 -7.35 -8.54
N ALA A 177 13.55 -7.93 -7.41
CA ALA A 177 14.06 -7.57 -6.09
C ALA A 177 15.23 -8.46 -5.65
N ARG A 178 15.92 -8.10 -4.57
CA ARG A 178 16.91 -8.97 -3.93
C ARG A 178 16.21 -10.00 -3.04
N ASP A 179 16.72 -11.25 -3.09
CA ASP A 179 16.21 -12.33 -2.27
C ASP A 179 16.77 -12.28 -0.84
N TYR A 180 15.93 -12.66 0.13
CA TYR A 180 16.41 -13.18 1.40
C TYR A 180 16.81 -14.64 1.23
N ILE A 181 18.05 -15.00 1.54
CA ILE A 181 18.57 -16.35 1.39
C ILE A 181 18.77 -17.06 2.72
N VAL A 182 18.43 -18.35 2.77
CA VAL A 182 18.54 -19.21 3.94
C VAL A 182 19.50 -20.37 3.63
N PRO A 183 20.62 -20.52 4.33
CA PRO A 183 21.58 -21.57 4.05
C PRO A 183 21.02 -22.95 4.38
N SER A 184 21.33 -23.95 3.53
CA SER A 184 20.94 -25.33 3.75
C SER A 184 21.97 -26.07 4.62
N ARG A 185 21.55 -26.58 5.76
CA ARG A 185 22.36 -27.44 6.61
C ARG A 185 22.69 -28.80 5.94
N LYS A 186 21.77 -29.31 5.11
CA LYS A 186 21.93 -30.63 4.45
C LYS A 186 22.78 -30.61 3.18
N PHE A 187 22.80 -29.45 2.49
CA PHE A 187 23.47 -29.31 1.19
C PHE A 187 24.48 -28.16 1.27
N LYS A 188 25.75 -28.52 1.45
CA LYS A 188 26.85 -27.57 1.54
C LYS A 188 26.88 -26.63 0.33
N GLY A 189 26.94 -25.31 0.59
CA GLY A 189 27.00 -24.27 -0.44
C GLY A 189 25.70 -24.04 -1.21
N ARG A 190 24.58 -24.63 -0.75
CA ARG A 190 23.25 -24.39 -1.30
C ARG A 190 22.36 -23.61 -0.34
N PHE A 191 21.49 -22.80 -0.91
CA PHE A 191 20.60 -21.90 -0.17
C PHE A 191 19.17 -22.08 -0.66
N TYR A 192 18.23 -21.94 0.26
CA TYR A 192 16.86 -21.61 -0.06
C TYR A 192 16.74 -20.09 -0.18
N ALA A 193 15.73 -19.64 -0.89
CA ALA A 193 15.29 -18.23 -0.87
C ALA A 193 13.90 -18.13 -0.24
N LEU A 194 13.57 -16.97 0.33
CA LEU A 194 12.20 -16.63 0.66
C LEU A 194 11.52 -16.07 -0.59
N PRO A 195 10.23 -16.38 -0.87
CA PRO A 195 9.58 -16.01 -2.13
C PRO A 195 9.34 -14.49 -2.20
N GLN A 196 9.74 -13.87 -3.30
CA GLN A 196 9.38 -12.48 -3.61
C GLN A 196 7.88 -12.35 -3.93
N ALA A 197 7.32 -13.38 -4.54
CA ALA A 197 5.92 -13.67 -4.80
C ALA A 197 5.79 -15.16 -5.14
N PRO A 198 4.61 -15.79 -5.07
CA PRO A 198 4.42 -17.19 -5.46
C PRO A 198 4.35 -17.40 -6.98
N GLN A 199 5.01 -16.56 -7.79
CA GLN A 199 4.83 -16.48 -9.25
C GLN A 199 5.00 -17.82 -9.97
N GLN A 200 6.09 -18.52 -9.73
CA GLN A 200 6.31 -19.81 -10.38
C GLN A 200 5.30 -20.88 -9.93
N TYR A 201 4.99 -20.91 -8.63
CA TYR A 201 4.08 -21.91 -8.07
C TYR A 201 2.65 -21.73 -8.54
N LYS A 202 2.14 -20.50 -8.63
CA LYS A 202 0.79 -20.28 -9.14
C LYS A 202 0.64 -20.65 -10.61
N GLN A 203 1.65 -20.39 -11.44
CA GLN A 203 1.67 -20.86 -12.84
C GLN A 203 1.74 -22.38 -12.92
N LEU A 204 2.54 -23.05 -12.06
CA LEU A 204 2.57 -24.51 -11.97
C LEU A 204 1.24 -25.10 -11.52
N LEU A 205 0.46 -24.41 -10.65
CA LEU A 205 -0.90 -24.82 -10.31
C LEU A 205 -1.83 -24.80 -11.53
N MET A 206 -1.71 -23.80 -12.40
CA MET A 206 -2.47 -23.75 -13.66
C MET A 206 -2.10 -24.91 -14.58
N VAL A 207 -0.81 -25.20 -14.74
CA VAL A 207 -0.33 -26.39 -15.48
C VAL A 207 -0.80 -27.70 -14.84
N SER A 208 -1.00 -27.70 -13.52
CA SER A 208 -1.51 -28.88 -12.78
C SER A 208 -3.02 -29.09 -12.93
N GLY A 209 -3.72 -28.24 -13.70
CA GLY A 209 -5.16 -28.38 -13.97
C GLY A 209 -6.10 -27.71 -12.96
N PHE A 210 -5.59 -26.78 -12.16
CA PHE A 210 -6.47 -25.93 -11.34
C PHE A 210 -6.99 -24.76 -12.16
N ASP A 211 -8.28 -24.49 -12.06
CA ASP A 211 -8.92 -23.37 -12.80
C ASP A 211 -8.74 -22.03 -12.14
N LYS A 212 -8.89 -21.97 -10.80
CA LYS A 212 -8.88 -20.73 -10.02
C LYS A 212 -8.18 -20.94 -8.69
N TYR A 213 -7.09 -20.23 -8.50
CA TYR A 213 -6.27 -20.25 -7.29
C TYR A 213 -6.23 -18.87 -6.66
N PHE A 214 -6.20 -18.82 -5.32
CA PHE A 214 -5.76 -17.66 -4.57
C PHE A 214 -5.05 -18.04 -3.28
N GLN A 215 -4.33 -17.09 -2.69
CA GLN A 215 -3.91 -17.12 -1.29
C GLN A 215 -3.65 -15.70 -0.77
N ILE A 216 -3.68 -15.54 0.55
CA ILE A 216 -3.08 -14.38 1.21
C ILE A 216 -1.59 -14.70 1.35
N ALA A 217 -0.83 -14.33 0.32
CA ALA A 217 0.56 -14.75 0.14
C ALA A 217 1.54 -13.88 0.93
N PRO A 218 2.38 -14.45 1.81
CA PRO A 218 3.52 -13.74 2.34
C PRO A 218 4.59 -13.58 1.23
N CYS A 219 5.07 -12.34 1.07
CA CYS A 219 6.08 -11.98 0.10
C CYS A 219 7.26 -11.32 0.82
N PHE A 220 8.48 -11.61 0.35
CA PHE A 220 9.71 -11.17 0.99
C PHE A 220 10.62 -10.49 -0.03
N ARG A 221 11.00 -9.24 0.21
CA ARG A 221 11.89 -8.48 -0.67
C ARG A 221 12.89 -7.69 0.15
N ASP A 222 14.18 -7.88 -0.13
CA ASP A 222 15.27 -7.09 0.47
C ASP A 222 15.39 -5.75 -0.30
N GLU A 223 14.49 -4.84 0.02
CA GLU A 223 14.38 -3.51 -0.57
C GLU A 223 14.30 -2.42 0.50
N ASP A 224 14.62 -1.19 0.11
CA ASP A 224 14.53 -0.04 0.99
C ASP A 224 13.07 0.25 1.38
N ALA A 225 12.86 0.56 2.66
CA ALA A 225 11.56 0.94 3.18
C ALA A 225 11.12 2.31 2.67
N ARG A 226 9.82 2.44 2.42
CA ARG A 226 9.14 3.72 2.15
C ARG A 226 7.86 3.80 2.97
N ALA A 227 7.19 4.95 2.97
CA ALA A 227 5.92 5.11 3.67
C ALA A 227 4.84 4.14 3.14
N ASP A 228 4.82 3.91 1.83
CA ASP A 228 3.90 3.04 1.10
C ASP A 228 4.42 1.60 0.90
N ARG A 229 5.61 1.28 1.41
CA ARG A 229 6.27 -0.03 1.25
C ARG A 229 6.83 -0.54 2.57
N SER A 230 6.31 -1.67 3.05
CA SER A 230 6.89 -2.38 4.19
C SER A 230 8.26 -2.95 3.81
N PRO A 231 9.28 -2.76 4.65
CA PRO A 231 10.55 -3.44 4.44
C PRO A 231 10.43 -4.93 4.80
N GLY A 232 11.15 -5.75 4.06
CA GLY A 232 11.30 -7.16 4.35
C GLY A 232 10.11 -8.00 3.92
N GLU A 233 8.99 -7.94 4.61
CA GLU A 233 7.81 -8.76 4.34
C GLU A 233 6.54 -7.94 4.17
N PHE A 234 5.63 -8.43 3.31
CA PHE A 234 4.30 -7.89 3.07
C PHE A 234 3.37 -8.98 2.57
N TYR A 235 2.06 -8.68 2.49
CA TYR A 235 1.06 -9.67 2.09
C TYR A 235 0.28 -9.23 0.86
N GLN A 236 0.03 -10.19 -0.04
CA GLN A 236 -0.78 -9.99 -1.24
C GLN A 236 -1.98 -10.94 -1.24
N LEU A 237 -3.12 -10.45 -1.74
CA LEU A 237 -4.17 -11.32 -2.25
C LEU A 237 -3.72 -11.79 -3.64
N ASP A 238 -2.96 -12.87 -3.68
CA ASP A 238 -2.44 -13.40 -4.94
C ASP A 238 -3.44 -14.35 -5.57
N PHE A 239 -3.79 -14.17 -6.85
CA PHE A 239 -4.67 -15.09 -7.57
C PHE A 239 -4.27 -15.29 -9.03
N GLU A 240 -4.63 -16.46 -9.56
CA GLU A 240 -4.37 -16.87 -10.93
C GLU A 240 -5.53 -17.72 -11.45
N MET A 241 -5.83 -17.60 -12.76
CA MET A 241 -6.91 -18.33 -13.42
C MET A 241 -6.41 -18.96 -14.72
N SER A 242 -6.75 -20.25 -14.94
CA SER A 242 -6.57 -20.93 -16.22
C SER A 242 -7.64 -20.48 -17.22
N PHE A 243 -7.30 -20.53 -18.51
CA PHE A 243 -8.18 -20.19 -19.63
C PHE A 243 -8.78 -18.78 -19.53
N ALA A 244 -8.01 -17.85 -18.94
CA ALA A 244 -8.46 -16.48 -18.69
C ALA A 244 -7.78 -15.46 -19.60
N THR A 245 -8.55 -14.45 -19.98
CA THR A 245 -8.08 -13.25 -20.67
C THR A 245 -7.85 -12.10 -19.67
N GLN A 246 -7.26 -11.01 -20.15
CA GLN A 246 -7.07 -9.78 -19.38
C GLN A 246 -8.40 -9.26 -18.81
N GLU A 247 -9.46 -9.24 -19.62
CA GLU A 247 -10.79 -8.73 -19.26
C GLU A 247 -11.45 -9.56 -18.15
N GLU A 248 -11.18 -10.86 -18.11
CA GLU A 248 -11.68 -11.73 -17.04
C GLU A 248 -10.98 -11.49 -15.72
N VAL A 249 -9.68 -11.24 -15.76
CA VAL A 249 -8.91 -10.82 -14.56
C VAL A 249 -9.38 -9.45 -14.07
N PHE A 250 -9.64 -8.51 -15.00
CA PHE A 250 -10.18 -7.19 -14.65
C PHE A 250 -11.51 -7.31 -13.90
N ARG A 251 -12.45 -8.11 -14.40
CA ARG A 251 -13.74 -8.35 -13.73
C ARG A 251 -13.58 -8.91 -12.31
N VAL A 252 -12.66 -9.85 -12.10
CA VAL A 252 -12.37 -10.39 -10.76
C VAL A 252 -11.80 -9.30 -9.86
N GLY A 253 -10.81 -8.56 -10.32
CA GLY A 253 -10.21 -7.45 -9.58
C GLY A 253 -11.24 -6.38 -9.20
N GLU A 254 -12.08 -5.96 -10.14
CA GLU A 254 -13.18 -5.02 -9.94
C GLU A 254 -14.16 -5.53 -8.88
N GLU A 255 -14.64 -6.76 -9.02
CA GLU A 255 -15.61 -7.33 -8.09
C GLU A 255 -15.08 -7.41 -6.66
N VAL A 256 -13.85 -7.89 -6.48
CA VAL A 256 -13.23 -8.04 -5.16
C VAL A 256 -12.94 -6.68 -4.53
N LEU A 257 -12.33 -5.74 -5.28
CA LEU A 257 -11.92 -4.45 -4.74
C LEU A 257 -13.11 -3.53 -4.51
N THR A 258 -14.06 -3.43 -5.46
CA THR A 258 -15.28 -2.64 -5.26
C THR A 258 -16.02 -3.11 -4.01
N ALA A 259 -16.30 -4.41 -3.88
CA ALA A 259 -17.00 -4.96 -2.72
C ALA A 259 -16.25 -4.71 -1.40
N THR A 260 -14.91 -4.78 -1.42
CA THR A 260 -14.09 -4.52 -0.24
C THR A 260 -14.14 -3.04 0.16
N PHE A 261 -13.97 -2.13 -0.79
CA PHE A 261 -13.99 -0.70 -0.49
C PHE A 261 -15.39 -0.21 -0.14
N GLU A 262 -16.45 -0.67 -0.81
CA GLU A 262 -17.83 -0.34 -0.43
C GLU A 262 -18.18 -0.79 0.99
N LYS A 263 -17.67 -1.95 1.42
CA LYS A 263 -17.93 -2.48 2.77
C LYS A 263 -17.14 -1.79 3.87
N PHE A 264 -15.90 -1.40 3.60
CA PHE A 264 -14.96 -0.97 4.62
C PHE A 264 -14.54 0.50 4.54
N ALA A 265 -14.91 1.22 3.49
CA ALA A 265 -14.63 2.65 3.38
C ALA A 265 -15.37 3.45 4.48
N PRO A 266 -14.86 4.62 4.86
CA PRO A 266 -15.56 5.52 5.76
C PRO A 266 -16.98 5.85 5.27
N GLU A 267 -17.88 6.13 6.20
CA GLU A 267 -19.27 6.50 5.88
C GLU A 267 -19.31 7.70 4.93
N GLY A 268 -20.12 7.58 3.88
CA GLY A 268 -20.28 8.61 2.84
C GLY A 268 -19.12 8.66 1.84
N ALA A 269 -18.16 7.74 1.89
CA ALA A 269 -17.11 7.65 0.88
C ALA A 269 -17.68 7.21 -0.48
N SER A 270 -17.14 7.80 -1.54
CA SER A 270 -17.49 7.45 -2.93
C SER A 270 -16.44 6.49 -3.51
N VAL A 271 -16.88 5.34 -4.02
CA VAL A 271 -16.04 4.32 -4.65
C VAL A 271 -16.34 4.25 -6.15
N THR A 272 -15.32 4.10 -6.99
CA THR A 272 -15.52 3.90 -8.44
C THR A 272 -16.31 2.63 -8.67
N ALA A 273 -17.44 2.76 -9.39
CA ALA A 273 -18.21 1.60 -9.83
C ALA A 273 -17.50 0.89 -11.00
N ALA A 274 -17.67 -0.43 -11.08
CA ALA A 274 -17.24 -1.19 -12.26
C ALA A 274 -18.11 -0.87 -13.50
N PRO A 275 -17.55 -0.90 -14.71
CA PRO A 275 -16.14 -1.17 -15.03
C PRO A 275 -15.22 0.02 -14.71
N TYR A 276 -14.01 -0.25 -14.26
CA TYR A 276 -13.02 0.80 -14.03
C TYR A 276 -12.50 1.38 -15.35
N PRO A 277 -12.15 2.68 -15.39
CA PRO A 277 -11.43 3.25 -16.52
C PRO A 277 -10.14 2.47 -16.79
N VAL A 278 -9.86 2.22 -18.07
CA VAL A 278 -8.62 1.62 -18.55
C VAL A 278 -7.81 2.70 -19.26
N ILE A 279 -6.58 2.91 -18.82
CA ILE A 279 -5.67 3.94 -19.34
C ILE A 279 -4.42 3.23 -19.82
N SER A 280 -3.98 3.47 -21.06
CA SER A 280 -2.72 2.89 -21.53
C SER A 280 -1.54 3.48 -20.73
N TYR A 281 -0.46 2.73 -20.56
CA TYR A 281 0.77 3.23 -19.95
C TYR A 281 1.25 4.54 -20.59
N LYS A 282 1.19 4.60 -21.93
CA LYS A 282 1.55 5.80 -22.69
C LYS A 282 0.69 7.00 -22.32
N ASP A 283 -0.62 6.82 -22.24
CA ASP A 283 -1.57 7.88 -21.87
C ASP A 283 -1.43 8.27 -20.40
N ALA A 284 -1.17 7.31 -19.51
CA ALA A 284 -0.92 7.57 -18.11
C ALA A 284 0.32 8.46 -17.93
N MET A 285 1.42 8.14 -18.60
CA MET A 285 2.64 8.96 -18.58
C MET A 285 2.44 10.33 -19.20
N LEU A 286 1.65 10.43 -20.28
CA LEU A 286 1.36 11.72 -20.93
C LEU A 286 0.45 12.59 -20.08
N GLN A 287 -0.71 12.07 -19.64
CA GLN A 287 -1.77 12.88 -19.03
C GLN A 287 -1.60 13.11 -17.53
N PHE A 288 -0.85 12.23 -16.84
CA PHE A 288 -0.67 12.26 -15.40
C PHE A 288 0.79 12.37 -14.97
N GLY A 289 1.74 12.13 -15.89
CA GLY A 289 3.19 12.11 -15.61
C GLY A 289 3.62 10.96 -14.70
N SER A 290 2.82 9.91 -14.64
CA SER A 290 3.02 8.74 -13.79
C SER A 290 2.20 7.56 -14.32
N ASP A 291 2.72 6.35 -14.18
CA ASP A 291 2.00 5.08 -14.35
C ASP A 291 1.01 4.78 -13.21
N LYS A 292 0.92 5.67 -12.21
CA LYS A 292 0.02 5.57 -11.05
C LYS A 292 -0.85 6.82 -10.93
N PRO A 293 -1.83 7.02 -11.86
CA PRO A 293 -2.64 8.23 -11.90
C PRO A 293 -3.57 8.35 -10.68
N ASP A 294 -3.58 9.52 -10.04
CA ASP A 294 -4.62 9.89 -9.08
C ASP A 294 -5.77 10.58 -9.81
N LEU A 295 -6.87 9.84 -9.99
CA LEU A 295 -8.04 10.35 -10.70
C LEU A 295 -8.90 11.32 -9.88
N ARG A 296 -8.65 11.47 -8.58
CA ARG A 296 -9.29 12.49 -7.74
C ARG A 296 -8.85 13.91 -8.12
N ASN A 297 -7.64 14.04 -8.67
CA ASN A 297 -7.14 15.30 -9.21
C ASN A 297 -7.66 15.49 -10.63
N PRO A 298 -8.47 16.53 -10.92
CA PRO A 298 -9.09 16.73 -12.24
C PRO A 298 -8.11 17.24 -13.29
N LEU A 299 -6.95 17.76 -12.88
CA LEU A 299 -5.98 18.33 -13.81
C LEU A 299 -5.41 17.27 -14.77
N ARG A 300 -5.15 17.67 -16.01
CA ARG A 300 -4.51 16.85 -17.03
C ARG A 300 -3.31 17.57 -17.62
N ILE A 301 -2.28 16.79 -17.92
CA ILE A 301 -1.11 17.26 -18.65
C ILE A 301 -1.41 17.16 -20.15
N MET A 302 -1.00 18.17 -20.89
CA MET A 302 -1.16 18.25 -22.34
C MET A 302 0.21 18.28 -23.02
N ASP A 303 0.31 17.71 -24.21
CA ASP A 303 1.49 17.85 -25.06
C ASP A 303 1.32 19.08 -25.96
N VAL A 304 2.20 20.05 -25.81
CA VAL A 304 2.25 21.25 -26.65
C VAL A 304 3.59 21.37 -27.38
N THR A 305 4.31 20.26 -27.47
CA THR A 305 5.65 20.21 -28.05
C THR A 305 5.69 20.73 -29.48
N GLU A 306 4.87 20.18 -30.37
CA GLU A 306 4.84 20.57 -31.80
C GLU A 306 4.53 22.05 -31.99
N PHE A 307 3.63 22.58 -31.18
CA PHE A 307 3.29 24.02 -31.22
C PHE A 307 4.53 24.86 -30.90
N PHE A 308 5.23 24.56 -29.78
CA PHE A 308 6.39 25.37 -29.37
C PHE A 308 7.65 25.18 -30.22
N GLN A 309 7.77 24.07 -31.00
CA GLN A 309 8.86 23.95 -31.96
C GLN A 309 8.75 24.97 -33.12
N ARG A 310 7.56 25.54 -33.35
CA ARG A 310 7.31 26.60 -34.34
C ARG A 310 7.44 28.02 -33.76
N CYS A 311 7.59 28.14 -32.44
CA CYS A 311 7.77 29.41 -31.74
C CYS A 311 9.24 29.80 -31.61
N THR A 312 9.50 31.00 -31.05
CA THR A 312 10.86 31.57 -30.95
C THR A 312 11.50 31.37 -29.58
N PHE A 313 10.83 30.72 -28.62
CA PHE A 313 11.33 30.56 -27.25
C PHE A 313 12.39 29.46 -27.14
N LYS A 314 13.66 29.89 -27.22
CA LYS A 314 14.81 28.98 -27.22
C LYS A 314 14.85 27.90 -26.15
N PRO A 315 14.44 28.14 -24.87
CA PRO A 315 14.40 27.09 -23.85
C PRO A 315 13.48 25.92 -24.14
N PHE A 316 12.47 26.09 -25.03
CA PHE A 316 11.52 25.04 -25.41
C PHE A 316 11.91 24.31 -26.69
N LEU A 317 12.80 24.90 -27.50
CA LEU A 317 13.24 24.30 -28.77
C LEU A 317 14.03 23.00 -28.49
N LYS A 318 13.76 21.96 -29.30
CA LYS A 318 14.35 20.61 -29.18
C LYS A 318 14.12 19.92 -27.83
N ARG A 319 13.06 20.32 -27.11
CA ARG A 319 12.61 19.69 -25.89
C ARG A 319 11.17 19.28 -26.03
N ILE A 320 10.77 18.30 -25.24
CA ILE A 320 9.35 18.00 -25.00
C ILE A 320 8.78 19.10 -24.13
N VAL A 321 7.62 19.63 -24.50
CA VAL A 321 6.93 20.68 -23.76
C VAL A 321 5.57 20.16 -23.30
N ARG A 322 5.41 20.05 -22.01
CA ARG A 322 4.14 19.70 -21.34
C ARG A 322 3.47 20.95 -20.79
N ALA A 323 2.16 20.94 -20.76
CA ALA A 323 1.37 22.04 -20.21
C ALA A 323 0.29 21.54 -19.25
N ILE A 324 -0.02 22.35 -18.23
CA ILE A 324 -1.11 22.08 -17.27
C ILE A 324 -1.98 23.32 -17.20
N ARG A 325 -3.26 23.20 -17.59
CA ARG A 325 -4.25 24.25 -17.49
C ARG A 325 -4.97 24.17 -16.15
N VAL A 326 -5.16 25.32 -15.53
CA VAL A 326 -5.89 25.46 -14.27
C VAL A 326 -6.83 26.65 -14.35
N HIS A 327 -8.09 26.46 -13.97
CA HIS A 327 -9.06 27.56 -13.82
C HIS A 327 -9.10 27.99 -12.36
N ALA A 328 -8.28 29.00 -12.01
CA ALA A 328 -8.23 29.56 -10.66
C ALA A 328 -7.56 30.94 -10.67
N ASP A 329 -8.08 31.83 -9.83
CA ASP A 329 -7.43 33.12 -9.57
C ASP A 329 -6.19 32.93 -8.68
N MET A 330 -5.03 33.30 -9.18
CA MET A 330 -3.74 33.04 -8.54
C MET A 330 -3.00 34.34 -8.22
N SER A 331 -2.68 34.53 -6.95
CA SER A 331 -1.87 35.66 -6.52
C SER A 331 -0.42 35.56 -7.01
N LYS A 332 0.29 36.68 -7.13
CA LYS A 332 1.72 36.69 -7.40
C LYS A 332 2.52 35.82 -6.41
N GLY A 333 2.15 35.83 -5.14
CA GLY A 333 2.78 35.01 -4.12
C GLY A 333 2.56 33.49 -4.34
N PHE A 334 1.47 33.10 -4.98
CA PHE A 334 1.25 31.70 -5.38
C PHE A 334 2.25 31.28 -6.44
N HIS A 335 2.42 32.07 -7.51
CA HIS A 335 3.41 31.80 -8.57
C HIS A 335 4.84 31.71 -8.03
N GLU A 336 5.22 32.59 -7.09
CA GLU A 336 6.55 32.56 -6.46
C GLU A 336 6.77 31.27 -5.64
N LYS A 337 5.77 30.82 -4.89
CA LYS A 337 5.84 29.56 -4.14
C LYS A 337 5.90 28.35 -5.07
N LEU A 338 5.13 28.36 -6.17
CA LEU A 338 5.12 27.28 -7.15
C LEU A 338 6.46 27.21 -7.91
N LEU A 339 7.08 28.36 -8.25
CA LEU A 339 8.42 28.41 -8.83
C LEU A 339 9.49 27.83 -7.88
N LYS A 340 9.39 28.13 -6.57
CA LYS A 340 10.28 27.52 -5.56
C LYS A 340 10.14 26.01 -5.51
N PHE A 341 8.91 25.50 -5.54
CA PHE A 341 8.67 24.06 -5.63
C PHE A 341 9.28 23.48 -6.91
N ALA A 342 8.97 24.06 -8.08
CA ALA A 342 9.54 23.61 -9.36
C ALA A 342 11.07 23.55 -9.34
N THR A 343 11.71 24.55 -8.75
CA THR A 343 13.17 24.57 -8.58
C THR A 343 13.66 23.48 -7.63
N SER A 344 12.93 23.22 -6.55
CA SER A 344 13.32 22.20 -5.56
C SER A 344 13.25 20.76 -6.12
N ILE A 345 12.40 20.51 -7.11
CA ILE A 345 12.33 19.21 -7.82
C ILE A 345 13.31 19.12 -9.00
N GLY A 346 14.10 20.15 -9.25
CA GLY A 346 15.17 20.16 -10.26
C GLY A 346 14.80 20.77 -11.61
N MET A 347 13.68 21.49 -11.71
CA MET A 347 13.34 22.26 -12.91
C MET A 347 14.22 23.54 -13.02
N GLY A 348 14.62 23.89 -14.24
CA GLY A 348 15.38 25.12 -14.50
C GLY A 348 14.56 26.43 -14.45
N GLY A 349 13.24 26.33 -14.35
CA GLY A 349 12.28 27.42 -14.29
C GLY A 349 10.87 26.94 -14.54
N LEU A 350 9.88 27.82 -14.33
CA LEU A 350 8.47 27.54 -14.58
C LEU A 350 7.88 28.68 -15.41
N GLY A 351 7.53 28.39 -16.67
CA GLY A 351 6.80 29.31 -17.53
C GLY A 351 5.31 29.25 -17.25
N TYR A 352 4.61 30.37 -17.43
CA TYR A 352 3.15 30.41 -17.34
C TYR A 352 2.56 31.51 -18.21
N LEU A 353 1.23 31.39 -18.47
CA LEU A 353 0.37 32.40 -19.07
C LEU A 353 -0.96 32.45 -18.30
N GLU A 354 -1.48 33.65 -18.09
CA GLU A 354 -2.82 33.95 -17.59
C GLU A 354 -3.69 34.47 -18.74
N VAL A 355 -4.93 34.01 -18.84
CA VAL A 355 -5.91 34.53 -19.83
C VAL A 355 -6.76 35.60 -19.16
N MET A 356 -6.59 36.84 -19.61
CA MET A 356 -7.26 38.00 -19.06
C MET A 356 -8.72 38.13 -19.57
N GLU A 357 -9.53 39.00 -18.93
CA GLU A 357 -10.95 39.24 -19.31
C GLU A 357 -11.12 39.67 -20.78
N ASP A 358 -10.17 40.41 -21.32
CA ASP A 358 -10.14 40.84 -22.71
C ASP A 358 -9.58 39.78 -23.68
N LYS A 359 -9.39 38.54 -23.19
CA LYS A 359 -8.78 37.41 -23.88
C LYS A 359 -7.31 37.60 -24.27
N SER A 360 -6.65 38.64 -23.78
CA SER A 360 -5.21 38.78 -23.91
C SER A 360 -4.48 37.82 -22.98
N TYR A 361 -3.23 37.51 -23.31
CA TYR A 361 -2.36 36.70 -22.47
C TYR A 361 -1.45 37.60 -21.63
N LYS A 362 -1.26 37.24 -20.39
CA LYS A 362 -0.31 37.89 -19.48
C LYS A 362 0.62 36.83 -18.90
N GLY A 363 1.92 37.03 -18.97
CA GLY A 363 2.93 36.15 -18.41
C GLY A 363 4.24 36.13 -19.20
N PRO A 364 5.26 35.44 -18.67
CA PRO A 364 6.61 35.49 -19.27
C PRO A 364 6.69 34.83 -20.66
N ILE A 365 5.75 33.97 -21.01
CA ILE A 365 5.75 33.20 -22.26
C ILE A 365 4.98 33.92 -23.39
N ASP A 366 4.07 34.84 -23.10
CA ASP A 366 3.20 35.51 -24.08
C ASP A 366 3.97 36.09 -25.29
N LYS A 367 5.05 36.82 -25.03
CA LYS A 367 5.87 37.47 -26.06
C LYS A 367 6.55 36.49 -27.06
N PHE A 368 6.53 35.20 -26.77
CA PHE A 368 7.14 34.17 -27.61
C PHE A 368 6.13 33.41 -28.45
N ILE A 369 4.82 33.65 -28.23
CA ILE A 369 3.73 33.10 -29.04
C ILE A 369 3.37 34.16 -30.11
N PRO A 370 3.63 33.89 -31.41
CA PRO A 370 3.23 34.79 -32.47
C PRO A 370 1.74 35.11 -32.44
N TYR A 371 1.39 36.36 -32.78
CA TYR A 371 -0.01 36.81 -32.68
C TYR A 371 -0.96 35.96 -33.53
N ASP A 372 -0.55 35.59 -34.72
CA ASP A 372 -1.27 34.73 -35.66
C ASP A 372 -1.44 33.28 -35.20
N MET A 373 -0.63 32.84 -34.24
CA MET A 373 -0.73 31.50 -33.63
C MET A 373 -1.52 31.47 -32.32
N LYS A 374 -1.96 32.59 -31.76
CA LYS A 374 -2.67 32.63 -30.47
C LYS A 374 -4.02 31.91 -30.50
N GLN A 375 -4.74 31.97 -31.63
CA GLN A 375 -6.00 31.27 -31.80
C GLN A 375 -5.76 29.75 -31.83
N GLU A 376 -4.81 29.28 -32.62
CA GLU A 376 -4.44 27.85 -32.66
C GLU A 376 -4.03 27.36 -31.27
N PHE A 377 -3.27 28.16 -30.51
CA PHE A 377 -2.89 27.81 -29.15
C PHE A 377 -4.07 27.68 -28.19
N ALA A 378 -5.03 28.61 -28.27
CA ALA A 378 -6.24 28.54 -27.47
C ALA A 378 -7.10 27.33 -27.81
N GLU A 379 -7.22 26.99 -29.10
CA GLU A 379 -7.94 25.78 -29.55
C GLU A 379 -7.25 24.49 -29.09
N LEU A 380 -5.91 24.42 -29.23
CA LEU A 380 -5.11 23.27 -28.77
C LEU A 380 -5.21 23.01 -27.28
N THR A 381 -5.19 24.08 -26.47
CA THR A 381 -5.14 24.00 -25.02
C THR A 381 -6.51 24.13 -24.34
N GLY A 382 -7.52 24.53 -25.10
CA GLY A 382 -8.87 24.80 -24.57
C GLY A 382 -8.91 25.95 -23.57
N LEU A 383 -8.00 26.94 -23.69
CA LEU A 383 -7.89 28.07 -22.77
C LEU A 383 -9.13 28.98 -22.81
N GLU A 384 -9.61 29.31 -21.62
CA GLU A 384 -10.73 30.23 -21.39
C GLU A 384 -10.29 31.40 -20.51
N VAL A 385 -11.10 32.47 -20.46
CA VAL A 385 -10.88 33.62 -19.58
C VAL A 385 -10.82 33.16 -18.12
N GLY A 386 -9.79 33.59 -17.40
CA GLY A 386 -9.53 33.18 -16.01
C GLY A 386 -8.66 31.93 -15.88
N ASP A 387 -8.24 31.32 -16.98
CA ASP A 387 -7.31 30.20 -16.92
C ASP A 387 -5.86 30.67 -16.76
N THR A 388 -5.10 29.87 -16.02
CA THR A 388 -3.64 29.89 -16.03
C THR A 388 -3.10 28.58 -16.59
N ILE A 389 -2.14 28.65 -17.51
CA ILE A 389 -1.45 27.48 -18.03
C ILE A 389 0.03 27.54 -17.67
N PHE A 390 0.56 26.43 -17.13
CA PHE A 390 1.96 26.26 -16.74
C PHE A 390 2.68 25.37 -17.74
N PHE A 391 3.98 25.64 -17.97
CA PHE A 391 4.79 24.93 -18.97
C PHE A 391 6.00 24.28 -18.35
N ILE A 392 6.23 23.03 -18.75
CA ILE A 392 7.36 22.20 -18.35
C ILE A 392 8.10 21.77 -19.61
N ALA A 393 9.40 22.04 -19.70
CA ALA A 393 10.20 21.69 -20.88
C ALA A 393 11.51 21.01 -20.48
N ASP A 394 11.68 19.75 -20.89
CA ASP A 394 12.89 18.97 -20.67
C ASP A 394 12.99 17.81 -21.69
N LYS A 395 13.90 16.84 -21.48
CA LYS A 395 13.84 15.53 -22.13
C LYS A 395 12.55 14.82 -21.69
N GLU A 396 12.01 13.96 -22.53
CA GLU A 396 10.67 13.38 -22.35
C GLU A 396 10.44 12.78 -20.96
N GLU A 397 11.32 11.89 -20.52
CA GLU A 397 11.23 11.25 -19.21
C GLU A 397 11.16 12.26 -18.06
N ARG A 398 12.04 13.28 -18.08
CA ARG A 398 12.04 14.33 -17.06
C ARG A 398 10.86 15.29 -17.18
N ALA A 399 10.44 15.61 -18.42
CA ALA A 399 9.28 16.46 -18.65
C ALA A 399 8.01 15.82 -18.08
N ASN A 400 7.80 14.53 -18.29
CA ASN A 400 6.67 13.77 -17.74
C ASN A 400 6.73 13.73 -16.21
N LEU A 401 7.89 13.38 -15.64
CA LEU A 401 8.09 13.34 -14.18
C LEU A 401 7.77 14.68 -13.51
N PHE A 402 8.37 15.78 -14.03
CA PHE A 402 8.16 17.12 -13.47
C PHE A 402 6.71 17.60 -13.64
N ALA A 403 6.08 17.28 -14.78
CA ALA A 403 4.68 17.63 -15.01
C ALA A 403 3.76 16.89 -14.06
N GLY A 404 4.02 15.59 -13.77
CA GLY A 404 3.29 14.82 -12.79
C GLY A 404 3.40 15.39 -11.37
N GLN A 405 4.62 15.72 -10.94
CA GLN A 405 4.86 16.34 -9.63
C GLN A 405 4.18 17.72 -9.52
N LEU A 406 4.28 18.55 -10.56
CA LEU A 406 3.64 19.87 -10.60
C LEU A 406 2.10 19.75 -10.61
N ARG A 407 1.56 18.76 -11.33
CA ARG A 407 0.12 18.46 -11.34
C ARG A 407 -0.40 18.14 -9.94
N ASN A 408 0.31 17.29 -9.20
CA ASN A 408 -0.06 16.91 -7.85
C ASN A 408 0.00 18.13 -6.90
N GLU A 409 1.09 18.88 -6.95
CA GLU A 409 1.27 20.10 -6.16
C GLU A 409 0.18 21.16 -6.42
N LEU A 410 -0.21 21.34 -7.70
CA LEU A 410 -1.31 22.22 -8.07
C LEU A 410 -2.66 21.72 -7.51
N GLY A 411 -2.93 20.42 -7.63
CA GLY A 411 -4.13 19.81 -7.11
C GLY A 411 -4.30 20.00 -5.60
N GLU A 412 -3.21 19.82 -4.85
CA GLU A 412 -3.19 20.01 -3.39
C GLU A 412 -3.34 21.48 -3.00
N ARG A 413 -2.50 22.36 -3.56
CA ARG A 413 -2.51 23.79 -3.18
C ARG A 413 -3.81 24.51 -3.51
N LEU A 414 -4.51 24.07 -4.53
CA LEU A 414 -5.77 24.67 -4.99
C LEU A 414 -6.99 23.91 -4.46
N ASP A 415 -6.78 22.92 -3.58
CA ASP A 415 -7.85 22.09 -2.99
C ASP A 415 -8.79 21.45 -4.04
N LEU A 416 -8.19 20.99 -5.16
CA LEU A 416 -8.94 20.41 -6.28
C LEU A 416 -9.13 18.90 -6.14
N ILE A 417 -8.39 18.25 -5.24
CA ILE A 417 -8.44 16.80 -5.05
C ILE A 417 -9.76 16.41 -4.40
N GLU A 418 -10.51 15.53 -5.06
CA GLU A 418 -11.78 15.01 -4.54
C GLU A 418 -11.56 14.33 -3.18
N LYS A 419 -12.35 14.74 -2.18
CA LYS A 419 -12.25 14.24 -0.81
C LYS A 419 -13.20 13.08 -0.58
N ASN A 420 -12.85 12.22 0.37
CA ASN A 420 -13.65 11.06 0.75
C ASN A 420 -14.05 10.19 -0.47
N ALA A 421 -13.08 9.95 -1.35
CA ALA A 421 -13.28 9.22 -2.58
C ALA A 421 -12.16 8.21 -2.83
N PHE A 422 -12.53 7.05 -3.37
CA PHE A 422 -11.62 6.02 -3.87
C PHE A 422 -11.80 5.89 -5.37
N ARG A 423 -10.83 6.38 -6.14
CA ARG A 423 -10.88 6.43 -7.60
C ARG A 423 -9.93 5.41 -8.19
N PHE A 424 -10.52 4.36 -8.75
CA PHE A 424 -9.83 3.24 -9.37
C PHE A 424 -9.65 3.44 -10.87
N CYS A 425 -8.55 2.93 -11.40
CA CYS A 425 -8.36 2.67 -12.81
C CYS A 425 -7.44 1.48 -13.03
N PHE A 426 -7.50 0.90 -14.22
CA PHE A 426 -6.43 0.05 -14.75
C PHE A 426 -5.45 0.90 -15.54
N VAL A 427 -4.18 0.56 -15.43
CA VAL A 427 -3.14 0.98 -16.36
C VAL A 427 -2.65 -0.27 -17.07
N ASN A 428 -2.68 -0.29 -18.40
CA ASN A 428 -2.31 -1.44 -19.22
C ASN A 428 -1.32 -1.08 -20.33
N ASP A 429 -1.04 -2.03 -21.20
CA ASP A 429 -0.17 -1.85 -22.38
C ASP A 429 1.21 -1.32 -22.00
N PHE A 430 1.80 -1.91 -20.97
CA PHE A 430 3.17 -1.60 -20.58
C PHE A 430 4.18 -2.05 -21.66
N PRO A 431 5.27 -1.31 -21.88
CA PRO A 431 6.37 -1.79 -22.72
C PRO A 431 6.93 -3.08 -22.11
N MET A 432 7.23 -4.07 -22.96
CA MET A 432 7.80 -5.33 -22.51
C MET A 432 9.27 -5.19 -22.13
N TYR A 433 9.98 -4.34 -22.86
CA TYR A 433 11.42 -4.12 -22.70
C TYR A 433 11.77 -2.65 -22.56
N GLU A 434 12.90 -2.40 -21.89
CA GLU A 434 13.59 -1.11 -21.87
C GLU A 434 15.08 -1.30 -22.11
N TYR A 435 15.73 -0.29 -22.69
CA TYR A 435 17.17 -0.34 -22.90
C TYR A 435 17.92 0.10 -21.64
N ASN A 436 18.58 -0.84 -20.99
CA ASN A 436 19.46 -0.57 -19.85
C ASN A 436 20.78 0.04 -20.33
N LYS A 437 20.94 1.36 -20.10
CA LYS A 437 22.12 2.11 -20.55
C LYS A 437 23.40 1.73 -19.82
N ASP A 438 23.31 1.26 -18.59
CA ASP A 438 24.45 0.89 -17.76
C ASP A 438 24.99 -0.49 -18.17
N GLU A 439 24.11 -1.45 -18.40
CA GLU A 439 24.45 -2.81 -18.83
C GLU A 439 24.53 -2.95 -20.37
N LYS A 440 24.09 -1.92 -21.11
CA LYS A 440 24.07 -1.89 -22.59
C LYS A 440 23.33 -3.08 -23.22
N LYS A 441 22.22 -3.48 -22.63
CA LYS A 441 21.36 -4.56 -23.10
C LYS A 441 19.89 -4.19 -22.95
N MET A 442 19.00 -4.97 -23.58
CA MET A 442 17.58 -4.93 -23.31
C MET A 442 17.31 -5.64 -21.99
N ASP A 443 16.47 -5.07 -21.14
CA ASP A 443 15.95 -5.68 -19.93
C ASP A 443 14.41 -5.71 -19.99
N PHE A 444 13.79 -6.62 -19.25
CA PHE A 444 12.34 -6.58 -19.04
C PHE A 444 11.96 -5.38 -18.18
N THR A 445 10.96 -4.62 -18.61
CA THR A 445 10.48 -3.45 -17.86
C THR A 445 9.87 -3.85 -16.52
N HIS A 446 9.15 -4.98 -16.50
CA HIS A 446 8.45 -5.50 -15.31
C HIS A 446 8.54 -7.03 -15.24
N ASN A 447 7.38 -7.75 -15.22
CA ASN A 447 7.34 -9.19 -15.10
C ASN A 447 7.76 -9.91 -16.40
N PRO A 448 8.86 -10.67 -16.39
CA PRO A 448 9.37 -11.37 -17.58
C PRO A 448 8.44 -12.50 -18.09
N PHE A 449 7.50 -12.93 -17.27
CA PHE A 449 6.53 -13.98 -17.62
C PHE A 449 5.26 -13.46 -18.27
N SER A 450 5.21 -12.17 -18.61
CA SER A 450 4.07 -11.58 -19.33
C SER A 450 4.05 -12.01 -20.79
N MET A 451 2.86 -12.20 -21.35
CA MET A 451 2.67 -12.49 -22.77
C MET A 451 2.90 -11.21 -23.59
N PRO A 452 3.83 -11.22 -24.59
CA PRO A 452 3.95 -10.11 -25.52
C PRO A 452 2.73 -9.97 -26.39
N GLN A 453 2.30 -8.75 -26.66
CA GLN A 453 1.27 -8.47 -27.66
C GLN A 453 1.82 -8.79 -29.05
N GLY A 454 1.03 -9.52 -29.85
CA GLY A 454 1.47 -10.04 -31.13
C GLY A 454 2.33 -11.31 -31.07
N GLY A 455 2.61 -11.85 -29.87
CA GLY A 455 3.25 -13.15 -29.66
C GLY A 455 4.61 -13.28 -30.33
N LEU A 456 4.90 -14.47 -30.87
CA LEU A 456 6.18 -14.79 -31.52
C LEU A 456 6.48 -13.92 -32.75
N GLU A 457 5.45 -13.52 -33.50
CA GLU A 457 5.60 -12.66 -34.66
C GLU A 457 6.16 -11.29 -34.28
N ALA A 458 5.61 -10.66 -33.24
CA ALA A 458 6.10 -9.37 -32.74
C ALA A 458 7.56 -9.48 -32.25
N LEU A 459 7.89 -10.54 -31.52
CA LEU A 459 9.26 -10.77 -31.04
C LEU A 459 10.29 -10.95 -32.18
N ASN A 460 9.86 -11.43 -33.36
CA ASN A 460 10.74 -11.64 -34.49
C ASN A 460 10.83 -10.44 -35.46
N THR A 461 9.84 -9.55 -35.46
CA THR A 461 9.70 -8.53 -36.53
C THR A 461 9.73 -7.08 -36.03
N MET A 462 9.35 -6.84 -34.77
CA MET A 462 9.28 -5.49 -34.22
C MET A 462 10.60 -5.10 -33.54
N ASN A 463 10.82 -3.77 -33.40
CA ASN A 463 11.87 -3.30 -32.51
C ASN A 463 11.47 -3.63 -31.04
N PRO A 464 12.37 -4.21 -30.24
CA PRO A 464 12.07 -4.61 -28.86
C PRO A 464 11.44 -3.50 -28.00
N GLU A 465 11.87 -2.24 -28.14
CA GLU A 465 11.33 -1.09 -27.38
C GLU A 465 9.86 -0.76 -27.76
N ASP A 466 9.38 -1.23 -28.90
CA ASP A 466 8.00 -1.01 -29.39
C ASP A 466 7.05 -2.17 -29.00
N ILE A 467 7.57 -3.27 -28.45
CA ILE A 467 6.76 -4.43 -28.05
C ILE A 467 6.06 -4.14 -26.73
N LEU A 468 4.74 -4.24 -26.72
CA LEU A 468 3.94 -4.14 -25.50
C LEU A 468 3.67 -5.53 -24.91
N ALA A 469 3.50 -5.59 -23.61
CA ALA A 469 3.08 -6.78 -22.88
C ALA A 469 1.59 -6.68 -22.47
N TYR A 470 0.91 -7.83 -22.38
CA TYR A 470 -0.37 -7.93 -21.67
C TYR A 470 -0.16 -7.85 -20.16
N GLN A 471 0.35 -6.73 -19.72
CA GLN A 471 0.61 -6.39 -18.34
C GLN A 471 -0.28 -5.23 -17.92
N TYR A 472 -0.72 -5.26 -16.67
CA TYR A 472 -1.65 -4.27 -16.15
C TYR A 472 -1.49 -4.10 -14.65
N ASP A 473 -1.75 -2.85 -14.20
CA ASP A 473 -1.82 -2.49 -12.79
C ASP A 473 -3.22 -2.00 -12.44
N ILE A 474 -3.66 -2.22 -11.20
CA ILE A 474 -4.79 -1.51 -10.60
C ILE A 474 -4.22 -0.39 -9.74
N VAL A 475 -4.67 0.82 -10.01
CA VAL A 475 -4.29 2.02 -9.26
C VAL A 475 -5.52 2.60 -8.57
N CYS A 476 -5.37 2.97 -7.30
CA CYS A 476 -6.36 3.70 -6.54
C CYS A 476 -5.72 4.93 -5.89
N ASN A 477 -6.25 6.12 -6.16
CA ASN A 477 -5.80 7.36 -5.55
C ASN A 477 -4.28 7.60 -5.69
N GLY A 478 -3.69 7.24 -6.84
CA GLY A 478 -2.26 7.39 -7.07
C GLY A 478 -1.38 6.29 -6.45
N VAL A 479 -1.98 5.27 -5.84
CA VAL A 479 -1.29 4.12 -5.26
C VAL A 479 -1.53 2.89 -6.11
N GLU A 480 -0.46 2.22 -6.56
CA GLU A 480 -0.54 0.90 -7.17
C GLU A 480 -0.99 -0.12 -6.12
N LEU A 481 -2.22 -0.61 -6.28
CA LEU A 481 -2.74 -1.66 -5.41
C LEU A 481 -2.37 -3.06 -5.85
N SER A 482 -2.27 -3.27 -7.16
CA SER A 482 -2.03 -4.58 -7.74
C SER A 482 -1.27 -4.46 -9.04
N SER A 483 -0.41 -5.43 -9.31
CA SER A 483 0.15 -5.69 -10.63
C SER A 483 -0.27 -7.08 -11.09
N GLY A 484 -0.44 -7.26 -12.41
CA GLY A 484 -0.84 -8.52 -13.01
C GLY A 484 -0.44 -8.63 -14.47
N ALA A 485 -0.65 -9.80 -15.04
CA ALA A 485 -0.42 -10.04 -16.47
C ALA A 485 -1.21 -11.25 -16.99
N VAL A 486 -1.49 -11.26 -18.29
CA VAL A 486 -1.66 -12.52 -19.00
C VAL A 486 -0.30 -13.15 -19.12
N ARG A 487 -0.18 -14.42 -18.70
CA ARG A 487 1.12 -15.08 -18.62
C ARG A 487 1.52 -15.69 -19.96
N ASN A 488 2.81 -15.62 -20.22
CA ASN A 488 3.37 -16.45 -21.28
C ASN A 488 3.34 -17.93 -20.85
N HIS A 489 2.68 -18.75 -21.62
CA HIS A 489 2.54 -20.19 -21.41
C HIS A 489 3.11 -21.01 -22.58
N ASP A 490 3.63 -20.31 -23.60
CA ASP A 490 4.22 -20.89 -24.80
C ASP A 490 5.75 -20.90 -24.67
N LEU A 491 6.35 -22.08 -24.84
CA LEU A 491 7.79 -22.27 -24.65
C LEU A 491 8.62 -21.52 -25.70
N ASP A 492 8.16 -21.51 -26.96
CA ASP A 492 8.90 -20.85 -28.06
C ASP A 492 8.89 -19.34 -27.86
N ILE A 493 7.77 -18.78 -27.41
CA ILE A 493 7.65 -17.37 -27.05
C ILE A 493 8.54 -17.05 -25.84
N MET A 494 8.55 -17.92 -24.82
CA MET A 494 9.39 -17.75 -23.63
C MET A 494 10.87 -17.69 -23.99
N VAL A 495 11.35 -18.67 -24.76
CA VAL A 495 12.76 -18.72 -25.19
C VAL A 495 13.13 -17.46 -25.96
N LYS A 496 12.30 -17.06 -26.93
CA LYS A 496 12.55 -15.87 -27.75
C LYS A 496 12.51 -14.56 -26.95
N ALA A 497 11.57 -14.43 -26.05
CA ALA A 497 11.45 -13.23 -25.20
C ALA A 497 12.68 -13.05 -24.30
N PHE A 498 13.18 -14.13 -23.72
CA PHE A 498 14.38 -14.09 -22.87
C PHE A 498 15.67 -13.93 -23.68
N GLU A 499 15.74 -14.46 -24.91
CA GLU A 499 16.86 -14.23 -25.83
C GLU A 499 17.06 -12.73 -26.10
N ILE A 500 15.97 -11.98 -26.33
CA ILE A 500 16.01 -10.52 -26.54
C ILE A 500 16.59 -9.78 -25.32
N ALA A 501 16.27 -10.27 -24.12
CA ALA A 501 16.81 -9.74 -22.86
C ALA A 501 18.23 -10.27 -22.54
N GLY A 502 18.86 -11.01 -23.46
CA GLY A 502 20.24 -11.47 -23.33
C GLY A 502 20.42 -12.77 -22.54
N TYR A 503 19.36 -13.53 -22.29
CA TYR A 503 19.44 -14.83 -21.64
C TYR A 503 19.54 -15.95 -22.69
N SER A 504 20.39 -16.94 -22.45
CA SER A 504 20.41 -18.16 -23.24
C SER A 504 19.31 -19.12 -22.78
N GLU A 505 18.97 -20.10 -23.62
CA GLU A 505 18.04 -21.18 -23.23
C GLU A 505 18.57 -22.00 -22.04
N GLU A 506 19.89 -22.12 -21.88
CA GLU A 506 20.50 -22.78 -20.72
C GLU A 506 20.33 -21.96 -19.44
N ASP A 507 20.34 -20.62 -19.53
CA ASP A 507 19.98 -19.74 -18.40
C ASP A 507 18.54 -19.95 -17.96
N LEU A 508 17.62 -20.11 -18.92
CA LEU A 508 16.21 -20.42 -18.62
C LEU A 508 16.06 -21.75 -17.90
N LYS A 509 16.73 -22.79 -18.39
CA LYS A 509 16.72 -24.12 -17.76
C LYS A 509 17.30 -24.10 -16.35
N THR A 510 18.27 -23.24 -16.10
CA THR A 510 18.92 -23.12 -14.80
C THR A 510 18.10 -22.26 -13.82
N LYS A 511 17.61 -21.08 -14.27
CA LYS A 511 16.94 -20.09 -13.40
C LYS A 511 15.44 -20.37 -13.25
N PHE A 512 14.79 -20.84 -14.32
CA PHE A 512 13.35 -21.03 -14.41
C PHE A 512 12.97 -22.47 -14.83
N GLY A 513 13.82 -23.42 -14.49
CA GLY A 513 13.71 -24.82 -14.97
C GLY A 513 12.37 -25.47 -14.67
N ALA A 514 11.71 -25.11 -13.58
CA ALA A 514 10.39 -25.63 -13.25
C ALA A 514 9.32 -25.22 -14.29
N LEU A 515 9.25 -23.92 -14.64
CA LEU A 515 8.32 -23.42 -15.67
C LEU A 515 8.73 -23.89 -17.07
N TYR A 516 10.03 -23.82 -17.41
CA TYR A 516 10.56 -24.31 -18.67
C TYR A 516 10.17 -25.79 -18.92
N ASN A 517 10.31 -26.64 -17.91
CA ASN A 517 9.93 -28.04 -18.01
C ASN A 517 8.40 -28.22 -18.06
N ALA A 518 7.65 -27.50 -17.24
CA ALA A 518 6.21 -27.62 -17.17
C ALA A 518 5.53 -27.22 -18.50
N PHE A 519 6.01 -26.18 -19.16
CA PHE A 519 5.43 -25.71 -20.43
C PHE A 519 5.61 -26.68 -21.60
N GLN A 520 6.50 -27.68 -21.46
CA GLN A 520 6.61 -28.78 -22.42
C GLN A 520 5.44 -29.78 -22.34
N PHE A 521 4.59 -29.70 -21.32
CA PHE A 521 3.51 -30.66 -21.05
C PHE A 521 2.11 -30.05 -21.16
N GLY A 522 1.92 -29.08 -22.03
CA GLY A 522 0.60 -28.56 -22.36
C GLY A 522 0.07 -27.58 -21.31
N ALA A 523 0.80 -26.50 -21.06
CA ALA A 523 0.35 -25.42 -20.20
C ALA A 523 -0.88 -24.70 -20.78
N PRO A 524 -1.93 -24.45 -19.99
CA PRO A 524 -3.08 -23.68 -20.45
C PRO A 524 -2.74 -22.18 -20.56
N PRO A 525 -3.44 -21.38 -21.37
CA PRO A 525 -3.45 -19.94 -21.21
C PRO A 525 -3.89 -19.59 -19.79
N HIS A 526 -3.19 -18.66 -19.12
CA HIS A 526 -3.53 -18.27 -17.76
C HIS A 526 -3.15 -16.83 -17.48
N ALA A 527 -3.83 -16.24 -16.51
CA ALA A 527 -3.68 -14.83 -16.14
C ALA A 527 -4.05 -14.60 -14.68
N GLY A 528 -3.50 -13.57 -14.07
CA GLY A 528 -3.81 -13.23 -12.70
C GLY A 528 -3.21 -11.91 -12.25
N MET A 529 -3.42 -11.59 -10.98
CA MET A 529 -2.87 -10.40 -10.33
C MET A 529 -2.71 -10.61 -8.82
N ALA A 530 -2.08 -9.64 -8.17
CA ALA A 530 -1.72 -9.73 -6.76
C ALA A 530 -1.93 -8.42 -6.00
N PRO A 531 -3.19 -8.06 -5.63
CA PRO A 531 -3.46 -6.89 -4.81
C PRO A 531 -2.73 -6.93 -3.46
N GLY A 532 -2.02 -5.83 -3.13
CA GLY A 532 -1.32 -5.67 -1.86
C GLY A 532 -2.29 -5.43 -0.70
N VAL A 533 -2.39 -6.40 0.22
CA VAL A 533 -3.30 -6.33 1.38
C VAL A 533 -2.97 -5.14 2.27
N ASP A 534 -1.69 -4.90 2.53
CA ASP A 534 -1.23 -3.80 3.39
C ASP A 534 -1.61 -2.43 2.82
N ARG A 535 -1.47 -2.24 1.50
CA ARG A 535 -1.84 -0.99 0.80
C ARG A 535 -3.35 -0.76 0.79
N ILE A 536 -4.15 -1.81 0.58
CA ILE A 536 -5.62 -1.74 0.67
C ILE A 536 -6.03 -1.21 2.05
N ILE A 537 -5.47 -1.78 3.11
CA ILE A 537 -5.81 -1.41 4.48
C ILE A 537 -5.31 0.01 4.81
N MET A 538 -4.11 0.37 4.37
CA MET A 538 -3.55 1.71 4.53
C MET A 538 -4.48 2.78 3.91
N LEU A 539 -4.95 2.57 2.69
CA LEU A 539 -5.90 3.48 2.02
C LEU A 539 -7.24 3.57 2.76
N LEU A 540 -7.83 2.43 3.12
CA LEU A 540 -9.11 2.38 3.83
C LEU A 540 -9.07 3.03 5.22
N ARG A 541 -7.91 2.99 5.89
CA ARG A 541 -7.69 3.61 7.20
C ARG A 541 -7.14 5.03 7.11
N ASN A 542 -6.87 5.53 5.89
CA ASN A 542 -6.25 6.84 5.65
C ASN A 542 -4.97 7.03 6.50
N GLU A 543 -4.12 5.99 6.51
CA GLU A 543 -2.82 6.03 7.20
C GLU A 543 -1.71 6.39 6.19
N ASP A 544 -0.87 7.33 6.55
CA ASP A 544 0.24 7.80 5.70
C ASP A 544 1.43 6.83 5.70
N ASN A 545 1.47 5.91 6.66
CA ASN A 545 2.56 4.96 6.84
C ASN A 545 2.02 3.53 6.95
N ILE A 546 2.46 2.68 6.02
CA ILE A 546 2.04 1.27 5.95
C ILE A 546 2.32 0.48 7.23
N ARG A 547 3.33 0.88 8.02
CA ARG A 547 3.66 0.23 9.29
C ARG A 547 2.58 0.40 10.37
N GLU A 548 1.70 1.39 10.23
CA GLU A 548 0.57 1.56 11.15
C GLU A 548 -0.49 0.46 11.03
N VAL A 549 -0.55 -0.23 9.88
CA VAL A 549 -1.51 -1.31 9.62
C VAL A 549 -0.92 -2.72 9.75
N ILE A 550 0.32 -2.84 10.23
CA ILE A 550 1.03 -4.09 10.48
C ILE A 550 1.22 -4.26 11.99
N ALA A 551 0.93 -5.45 12.54
CA ALA A 551 1.01 -5.67 13.99
C ALA A 551 2.44 -5.48 14.53
N PHE A 552 3.42 -6.13 13.92
CA PHE A 552 4.83 -6.08 14.30
C PHE A 552 5.72 -5.77 13.08
N PRO A 553 5.72 -4.52 12.60
CA PRO A 553 6.52 -4.15 11.43
C PRO A 553 7.99 -3.99 11.78
N MET A 554 8.87 -4.21 10.82
CA MET A 554 10.25 -3.76 10.88
C MET A 554 10.33 -2.23 10.75
N ASN A 555 11.41 -1.63 11.26
CA ASN A 555 11.70 -0.21 11.05
C ASN A 555 12.22 0.07 9.62
N GLY A 556 12.49 1.34 9.32
CA GLY A 556 13.01 1.77 8.01
C GLY A 556 14.36 1.14 7.60
N ASN A 557 15.10 0.57 8.53
CA ASN A 557 16.36 -0.13 8.29
C ASN A 557 16.22 -1.66 8.26
N THR A 558 15.00 -2.16 8.10
CA THR A 558 14.69 -3.61 8.08
C THR A 558 15.11 -4.32 9.38
N GLN A 559 14.83 -3.68 10.53
CA GLN A 559 15.13 -4.22 11.85
C GLN A 559 13.86 -4.40 12.67
N ASP A 560 13.70 -5.55 13.31
CA ASP A 560 12.75 -5.75 14.41
C ASP A 560 13.41 -5.31 15.71
N LEU A 561 13.07 -4.10 16.17
CA LEU A 561 13.63 -3.51 17.40
C LEU A 561 13.12 -4.19 18.67
N MET A 562 12.03 -4.92 18.61
CA MET A 562 11.42 -5.61 19.73
C MET A 562 12.08 -6.97 19.99
N CYS A 563 12.22 -7.79 18.95
CA CYS A 563 12.82 -9.13 19.04
C CYS A 563 14.30 -9.16 18.67
N GLY A 564 14.87 -8.06 18.18
CA GLY A 564 16.30 -7.93 17.89
C GLY A 564 16.72 -8.64 16.60
N ALA A 565 15.86 -8.65 15.56
CA ALA A 565 16.26 -9.15 14.25
C ALA A 565 16.72 -7.99 13.34
N PRO A 566 17.76 -8.18 12.48
CA PRO A 566 18.62 -9.37 12.40
C PRO A 566 19.54 -9.50 13.60
N GLY A 567 19.68 -10.73 14.11
CA GLY A 567 20.54 -11.05 15.26
C GLY A 567 21.79 -11.82 14.86
N VAL A 568 22.75 -11.86 15.78
CA VAL A 568 23.95 -12.69 15.62
C VAL A 568 23.62 -14.17 15.80
N VAL A 569 24.27 -15.02 15.02
CA VAL A 569 24.17 -16.47 15.15
C VAL A 569 25.45 -17.04 15.77
N THR A 570 25.36 -18.20 16.39
CA THR A 570 26.49 -18.86 17.03
C THR A 570 27.44 -19.47 16.00
N GLU A 571 28.72 -19.62 16.36
CA GLU A 571 29.71 -20.30 15.53
C GLU A 571 29.29 -21.75 15.17
N THR A 572 28.57 -22.41 16.07
CA THR A 572 28.01 -23.74 15.82
C THR A 572 26.98 -23.71 14.68
N GLN A 573 26.06 -22.73 14.70
CA GLN A 573 25.07 -22.56 13.63
C GLN A 573 25.73 -22.23 12.28
N LEU A 574 26.75 -21.35 12.28
CA LEU A 574 27.51 -21.04 11.06
C LEU A 574 28.18 -22.30 10.49
N ARG A 575 28.82 -23.09 11.35
CA ARG A 575 29.49 -24.34 10.96
C ARG A 575 28.50 -25.37 10.43
N GLU A 576 27.36 -25.55 11.08
CA GLU A 576 26.30 -26.45 10.63
C GLU A 576 25.70 -26.01 9.28
N ALA A 577 25.59 -24.70 9.07
CA ALA A 577 25.13 -24.12 7.81
C ALA A 577 26.23 -24.08 6.72
N HIS A 578 27.46 -24.49 7.03
CA HIS A 578 28.61 -24.47 6.13
C HIS A 578 28.97 -23.07 5.59
N ILE A 579 28.76 -22.02 6.39
CA ILE A 579 29.05 -20.62 6.03
C ILE A 579 30.02 -20.00 7.02
N LYS A 580 30.63 -18.89 6.62
CA LYS A 580 31.51 -18.08 7.43
C LYS A 580 31.23 -16.60 7.17
N VAL A 581 31.15 -15.79 8.23
CA VAL A 581 31.10 -14.34 8.10
C VAL A 581 32.44 -13.86 7.54
N ARG A 582 32.41 -12.99 6.55
CA ARG A 582 33.60 -12.30 6.04
C ARG A 582 33.73 -10.97 6.76
N ASP A 583 34.98 -10.59 7.09
CA ASP A 583 35.35 -9.30 7.69
C ASP A 583 35.12 -8.17 6.69
#